data_e48a76bd20b1c555394e2bf1717fc91c
#
_entry.id   e48a76bd20b1c555394e2bf1717fc91c
#
_cell.length_a   1.000
_cell.length_b   1.000
_cell.length_c   1.000
_cell.angle_alpha   90.00
_cell.angle_beta   90.00
_cell.angle_gamma   90.00
#
_symmetry.space_group_name_H-M   'P 1'
#
loop_
_entity.id
_entity.type
_entity.pdbx_description
1 polymer ?
#
loop_
_entity_poly.entity_id
_entity_poly.type
_entity_poly.pdbx_seq_one_letter_code
_entity_poly.pdbx_strand_id
1 'polypeptide(L)'
;MTAAVITGASAGLGAEFTRQLVREFPDIEEFWLIARRVGKLEELAQQFPEKKFVCIGLNLLDPKSFRYLGEKLAEQKADVRLLVNNAGCGTTGNIGASASSADVMRVVDLNVRALTMVTQTVVPFMTRGAKIINVSSIAAFCPTPRMTVYSASKAYVSAFTGGLADELRPKGITVTA
;
A
#
# COMPACT_ATOMS: atom_id res chain seq x y z
N MET A 1 -3.12 -6.13 19.63
CA MET A 1 -4.27 -5.51 18.96
C MET A 1 -4.21 -5.83 17.46
N THR A 2 -5.35 -6.17 16.87
CA THR A 2 -5.43 -6.50 15.43
C THR A 2 -5.51 -5.23 14.59
N ALA A 3 -4.72 -5.16 13.51
CA ALA A 3 -4.61 -3.95 12.70
C ALA A 3 -4.74 -4.24 11.18
N ALA A 4 -5.32 -3.27 10.45
CA ALA A 4 -5.20 -3.15 9.00
C ALA A 4 -4.33 -1.93 8.65
N VAL A 5 -3.40 -2.09 7.72
CA VAL A 5 -2.54 -1.01 7.22
C VAL A 5 -2.90 -0.73 5.76
N ILE A 6 -3.31 0.51 5.45
CA ILE A 6 -3.75 0.89 4.10
C ILE A 6 -2.92 2.09 3.64
N THR A 7 -2.14 1.93 2.57
CA THR A 7 -1.36 3.03 1.98
C THR A 7 -2.15 3.73 0.88
N GLY A 8 -1.94 5.04 0.73
CA GLY A 8 -2.68 5.85 -0.24
C GLY A 8 -4.16 6.01 0.09
N ALA A 9 -4.54 5.91 1.37
CA ALA A 9 -5.92 5.88 1.83
C ALA A 9 -6.69 7.21 1.68
N SER A 10 -6.02 8.31 1.32
CA SER A 10 -6.64 9.66 1.32
C SER A 10 -7.60 9.95 0.18
N ALA A 11 -7.72 9.07 -0.82
CA ALA A 11 -8.61 9.28 -1.97
C ALA A 11 -8.73 8.01 -2.84
N GLY A 12 -9.70 8.01 -3.78
CA GLY A 12 -9.86 6.98 -4.79
C GLY A 12 -10.00 5.57 -4.22
N LEU A 13 -9.31 4.61 -4.84
CA LEU A 13 -9.37 3.20 -4.43
C LEU A 13 -8.97 2.97 -2.97
N GLY A 14 -7.95 3.69 -2.46
CA GLY A 14 -7.51 3.53 -1.07
C GLY A 14 -8.56 3.94 -0.04
N ALA A 15 -9.30 5.01 -0.32
CA ALA A 15 -10.43 5.41 0.52
C ALA A 15 -11.59 4.41 0.42
N GLU A 16 -11.84 3.88 -0.77
CA GLU A 16 -12.89 2.88 -0.97
C GLU A 16 -12.51 1.53 -0.33
N PHE A 17 -11.29 1.09 -0.47
CA PHE A 17 -10.78 -0.06 0.31
C PHE A 17 -11.04 0.12 1.80
N THR A 18 -10.72 1.29 2.35
CA THR A 18 -10.95 1.56 3.78
C THR A 18 -12.42 1.39 4.14
N ARG A 19 -13.36 1.96 3.35
CA ARG A 19 -14.80 1.84 3.62
C ARG A 19 -15.30 0.40 3.60
N GLN A 20 -14.86 -0.37 2.61
CA GLN A 20 -15.26 -1.76 2.49
C GLN A 20 -14.63 -2.64 3.58
N LEU A 21 -13.34 -2.47 3.85
CA LEU A 21 -12.63 -3.28 4.83
C LEU A 21 -13.14 -3.07 6.27
N VAL A 22 -13.56 -1.85 6.61
CA VAL A 22 -14.21 -1.58 7.91
C VAL A 22 -15.48 -2.40 8.08
N ARG A 23 -16.23 -2.66 7.00
CA ARG A 23 -17.49 -3.43 7.02
C ARG A 23 -17.23 -4.95 6.96
N GLU A 24 -16.30 -5.37 6.09
CA GLU A 24 -16.04 -6.79 5.81
C GLU A 24 -15.16 -7.46 6.88
N PHE A 25 -14.39 -6.68 7.64
CA PHE A 25 -13.48 -7.18 8.68
C PHE A 25 -13.81 -6.57 10.04
N PRO A 26 -14.97 -6.92 10.64
CA PRO A 26 -15.40 -6.35 11.91
C PRO A 26 -14.45 -6.65 13.07
N ASP A 27 -13.68 -7.74 12.99
CA ASP A 27 -12.73 -8.18 14.02
C ASP A 27 -11.41 -7.39 14.01
N ILE A 28 -11.20 -6.52 13.02
CA ILE A 28 -10.06 -5.61 13.02
C ILE A 28 -10.35 -4.45 13.97
N GLU A 29 -9.48 -4.31 14.98
CA GLU A 29 -9.62 -3.30 16.03
C GLU A 29 -9.18 -1.91 15.56
N GLU A 30 -8.09 -1.83 14.77
CA GLU A 30 -7.51 -0.57 14.32
C GLU A 30 -7.25 -0.52 12.81
N PHE A 31 -7.57 0.60 12.17
CA PHE A 31 -7.27 0.89 10.78
C PHE A 31 -6.20 1.99 10.68
N TRP A 32 -5.02 1.63 10.22
CA TRP A 32 -3.88 2.52 10.03
C TRP A 32 -3.90 3.06 8.61
N LEU A 33 -4.30 4.32 8.49
CA LEU A 33 -4.43 5.00 7.21
C LEU A 33 -3.18 5.83 6.93
N ILE A 34 -2.48 5.52 5.84
CA ILE A 34 -1.21 6.16 5.50
C ILE A 34 -1.36 6.95 4.21
N ALA A 35 -1.15 8.26 4.28
CA ALA A 35 -1.03 9.15 3.11
C ALA A 35 -0.37 10.47 3.50
N ARG A 36 -0.05 11.31 2.52
CA ARG A 36 0.54 12.66 2.77
C ARG A 36 -0.47 13.65 3.37
N ARG A 37 -1.75 13.52 3.01
CA ARG A 37 -2.82 14.47 3.40
C ARG A 37 -3.58 13.93 4.61
N VAL A 38 -3.10 14.26 5.81
CA VAL A 38 -3.67 13.75 7.08
C VAL A 38 -5.13 14.16 7.23
N GLY A 39 -5.51 15.41 6.97
CA GLY A 39 -6.90 15.86 7.09
C GLY A 39 -7.89 15.03 6.27
N LYS A 40 -7.47 14.51 5.08
CA LYS A 40 -8.31 13.59 4.29
C LYS A 40 -8.44 12.20 4.90
N LEU A 41 -7.47 11.76 5.67
CA LEU A 41 -7.55 10.51 6.43
C LEU A 41 -8.50 10.67 7.62
N GLU A 42 -8.42 11.79 8.30
CA GLU A 42 -9.30 12.14 9.43
C GLU A 42 -10.76 12.30 9.01
N GLU A 43 -11.01 12.99 7.86
CA GLU A 43 -12.34 13.08 7.25
C GLU A 43 -12.92 11.69 6.92
N LEU A 44 -12.08 10.75 6.44
CA LEU A 44 -12.50 9.38 6.18
C LEU A 44 -12.78 8.61 7.47
N ALA A 45 -11.92 8.76 8.47
CA ALA A 45 -12.06 8.13 9.77
C ALA A 45 -13.35 8.56 10.49
N GLN A 46 -13.74 9.82 10.39
CA GLN A 46 -14.98 10.36 10.97
C GLN A 46 -16.26 9.71 10.42
N GLN A 47 -16.19 9.04 9.26
CA GLN A 47 -17.33 8.31 8.72
C GLN A 47 -17.67 7.02 9.50
N PHE A 48 -16.77 6.58 10.38
CA PHE A 48 -16.89 5.33 11.14
C PHE A 48 -16.49 5.55 12.62
N PRO A 49 -17.30 6.29 13.37
CA PRO A 49 -16.95 6.68 14.75
C PRO A 49 -16.83 5.49 15.73
N GLU A 50 -17.37 4.34 15.36
CA GLU A 50 -17.32 3.10 16.13
C GLU A 50 -15.98 2.35 15.97
N LYS A 51 -15.13 2.75 15.03
CA LYS A 51 -13.84 2.11 14.72
C LYS A 51 -12.67 3.01 15.11
N LYS A 52 -11.59 2.39 15.54
CA LYS A 52 -10.35 3.11 15.83
C LYS A 52 -9.50 3.28 14.59
N PHE A 53 -9.13 4.52 14.31
CA PHE A 53 -8.24 4.88 13.20
C PHE A 53 -6.94 5.50 13.70
N VAL A 54 -5.84 5.15 13.04
CA VAL A 54 -4.53 5.77 13.22
C VAL A 54 -4.18 6.45 11.90
N CYS A 55 -4.39 7.76 11.83
CA CYS A 55 -4.11 8.56 10.63
C CYS A 55 -2.65 9.02 10.62
N ILE A 56 -1.85 8.55 9.66
CA ILE A 56 -0.41 8.80 9.63
C ILE A 56 -0.01 9.55 8.36
N GLY A 57 0.49 10.77 8.55
CA GLY A 57 1.04 11.62 7.49
C GLY A 57 2.43 11.18 7.08
N LEU A 58 2.56 10.26 6.11
CA LEU A 58 3.85 9.81 5.60
C LEU A 58 4.02 10.11 4.12
N ASN A 59 5.22 10.57 3.76
CA ASN A 59 5.68 10.59 2.38
C ASN A 59 6.49 9.31 2.10
N LEU A 60 5.89 8.34 1.43
CA LEU A 60 6.54 7.07 1.11
C LEU A 60 7.71 7.19 0.10
N LEU A 61 7.99 8.39 -0.40
CA LEU A 61 9.23 8.69 -1.14
C LEU A 61 10.41 8.93 -0.19
N ASP A 62 10.16 9.24 1.09
CA ASP A 62 11.20 9.43 2.10
C ASP A 62 11.51 8.06 2.78
N PRO A 63 12.77 7.58 2.72
CA PRO A 63 13.17 6.35 3.39
C PRO A 63 12.92 6.33 4.91
N LYS A 64 12.90 7.48 5.56
CA LYS A 64 12.60 7.60 7.01
C LYS A 64 11.19 7.16 7.35
N SER A 65 10.26 7.24 6.38
CA SER A 65 8.87 6.81 6.56
C SER A 65 8.74 5.34 6.91
N PHE A 66 9.58 4.48 6.37
CA PHE A 66 9.53 3.04 6.62
C PHE A 66 10.00 2.70 8.04
N ARG A 67 11.07 3.37 8.49
CA ARG A 67 11.55 3.23 9.88
C ARG A 67 10.48 3.67 10.87
N TYR A 68 9.93 4.86 10.66
CA TYR A 68 8.86 5.40 11.51
C TYR A 68 7.66 4.45 11.59
N LEU A 69 7.22 3.88 10.44
CA LEU A 69 6.12 2.91 10.41
C LEU A 69 6.45 1.66 11.23
N GLY A 70 7.65 1.11 11.07
CA GLY A 70 8.10 -0.07 11.81
C GLY A 70 8.18 0.17 13.31
N GLU A 71 8.73 1.32 13.73
CA GLU A 71 8.78 1.72 15.15
C GLU A 71 7.37 1.85 15.74
N LYS A 72 6.44 2.48 15.03
CA LYS A 72 5.05 2.61 15.48
C LYS A 72 4.33 1.26 15.60
N LEU A 73 4.51 0.36 14.64
CA LEU A 73 3.94 -0.99 14.72
C LEU A 73 4.50 -1.78 15.92
N ALA A 74 5.80 -1.65 16.19
CA ALA A 74 6.44 -2.30 17.33
C ALA A 74 5.97 -1.71 18.67
N GLU A 75 5.90 -0.38 18.81
CA GLU A 75 5.40 0.31 20.00
C GLU A 75 3.98 -0.14 20.36
N GLN A 76 3.11 -0.29 19.37
CA GLN A 76 1.72 -0.70 19.55
C GLN A 76 1.55 -2.23 19.66
N LYS A 77 2.62 -3.02 19.53
CA LYS A 77 2.57 -4.50 19.47
C LYS A 77 1.49 -4.97 18.49
N ALA A 78 1.49 -4.37 17.30
CA ALA A 78 0.47 -4.62 16.31
C ALA A 78 0.53 -6.07 15.78
N ASP A 79 -0.64 -6.72 15.67
CA ASP A 79 -0.84 -7.92 14.86
C ASP A 79 -1.53 -7.49 13.57
N VAL A 80 -0.74 -7.30 12.51
CA VAL A 80 -1.26 -6.81 11.23
C VAL A 80 -1.96 -7.95 10.50
N ARG A 81 -3.29 -7.89 10.46
CA ARG A 81 -4.14 -8.89 9.79
C ARG A 81 -4.36 -8.59 8.31
N LEU A 82 -4.18 -7.33 7.92
CA LEU A 82 -4.40 -6.90 6.54
C LEU A 82 -3.42 -5.78 6.18
N LEU A 83 -2.72 -5.95 5.05
CA LEU A 83 -1.92 -4.90 4.42
C LEU A 83 -2.49 -4.62 3.03
N VAL A 84 -2.84 -3.35 2.75
CA VAL A 84 -3.23 -2.89 1.41
C VAL A 84 -2.17 -1.92 0.89
N ASN A 85 -1.35 -2.38 -0.03
CA ASN A 85 -0.42 -1.58 -0.79
C ASN A 85 -1.13 -0.95 -1.99
N ASN A 86 -1.76 0.19 -1.76
CA ASN A 86 -2.51 0.94 -2.76
C ASN A 86 -1.82 2.24 -3.20
N ALA A 87 -0.94 2.80 -2.39
CA ALA A 87 -0.21 4.02 -2.78
C ALA A 87 0.50 3.83 -4.11
N GLY A 88 0.23 4.71 -5.05
CA GLY A 88 0.81 4.65 -6.39
C GLY A 88 0.50 5.90 -7.19
N CYS A 89 1.20 6.06 -8.30
CA CYS A 89 0.95 7.12 -9.27
C CYS A 89 1.25 6.63 -10.69
N GLY A 90 0.73 7.35 -11.66
CA GLY A 90 1.07 7.17 -13.08
C GLY A 90 1.76 8.39 -13.64
N THR A 91 2.35 8.23 -14.82
CA THR A 91 2.82 9.32 -15.66
C THR A 91 2.61 8.95 -17.12
N THR A 92 2.52 9.96 -17.97
CA THR A 92 2.40 9.79 -19.42
C THR A 92 3.51 10.59 -20.11
N GLY A 93 4.05 10.05 -21.19
CA GLY A 93 5.08 10.71 -21.98
C GLY A 93 6.03 9.71 -22.63
N ASN A 94 6.69 10.11 -23.69
CA ASN A 94 7.69 9.28 -24.37
C ASN A 94 9.03 9.38 -23.62
N ILE A 95 9.64 8.24 -23.33
CA ILE A 95 10.96 8.17 -22.72
C ILE A 95 11.98 8.86 -23.64
N GLY A 96 12.83 9.69 -23.05
CA GLY A 96 13.83 10.47 -23.77
C GLY A 96 13.29 11.70 -24.52
N ALA A 97 11.97 11.99 -24.41
CA ALA A 97 11.35 13.15 -25.08
C ALA A 97 10.40 13.91 -24.14
N SER A 98 9.15 13.47 -23.97
CA SER A 98 8.13 14.22 -23.23
C SER A 98 7.86 13.72 -21.82
N ALA A 99 8.42 12.57 -21.41
CA ALA A 99 8.34 12.10 -20.03
C ALA A 99 9.37 12.85 -19.17
N SER A 100 8.90 13.52 -18.10
CA SER A 100 9.78 14.20 -17.15
C SER A 100 10.56 13.17 -16.33
N SER A 101 11.87 13.39 -16.15
CA SER A 101 12.71 12.50 -15.32
C SER A 101 12.19 12.43 -13.87
N ALA A 102 11.70 13.54 -13.32
CA ALA A 102 11.12 13.58 -11.98
C ALA A 102 9.86 12.71 -11.87
N ASP A 103 8.99 12.71 -12.89
CA ASP A 103 7.80 11.88 -12.91
C ASP A 103 8.13 10.40 -13.09
N VAL A 104 9.11 10.09 -13.96
CA VAL A 104 9.62 8.72 -14.14
C VAL A 104 10.15 8.17 -12.82
N MET A 105 11.03 8.90 -12.14
CA MET A 105 11.57 8.53 -10.83
C MET A 105 10.45 8.36 -9.79
N ARG A 106 9.50 9.28 -9.73
CA ARG A 106 8.38 9.21 -8.81
C ARG A 106 7.54 7.94 -8.99
N VAL A 107 7.27 7.53 -10.22
CA VAL A 107 6.55 6.28 -10.51
C VAL A 107 7.33 5.07 -10.01
N VAL A 108 8.62 4.98 -10.31
CA VAL A 108 9.46 3.87 -9.85
C VAL A 108 9.55 3.86 -8.32
N ASP A 109 9.81 5.01 -7.73
CA ASP A 109 9.94 5.13 -6.27
C ASP A 109 8.66 4.78 -5.52
N LEU A 110 7.51 5.26 -6.00
CA LEU A 110 6.26 5.03 -5.30
C LEU A 110 5.66 3.65 -5.58
N ASN A 111 5.62 3.22 -6.85
CA ASN A 111 4.95 1.98 -7.23
C ASN A 111 5.80 0.73 -6.97
N VAL A 112 7.13 0.86 -6.96
CA VAL A 112 8.06 -0.26 -6.80
C VAL A 112 8.74 -0.19 -5.44
N ARG A 113 9.63 0.78 -5.23
CA ARG A 113 10.42 0.87 -4.00
C ARG A 113 9.55 1.01 -2.76
N ALA A 114 8.58 1.92 -2.76
CA ALA A 114 7.75 2.16 -1.57
C ALA A 114 6.87 0.95 -1.24
N LEU A 115 6.22 0.32 -2.24
CA LEU A 115 5.44 -0.90 -2.04
C LEU A 115 6.29 -2.01 -1.43
N THR A 116 7.48 -2.26 -1.99
CA THR A 116 8.42 -3.27 -1.49
C THR A 116 8.83 -2.99 -0.05
N MET A 117 9.21 -1.74 0.24
CA MET A 117 9.68 -1.35 1.58
C MET A 117 8.57 -1.35 2.63
N VAL A 118 7.35 -0.94 2.29
CA VAL A 118 6.19 -1.07 3.19
C VAL A 118 5.94 -2.54 3.50
N THR A 119 5.94 -3.40 2.48
CA THR A 119 5.76 -4.85 2.67
C THR A 119 6.85 -5.42 3.58
N GLN A 120 8.13 -5.12 3.30
CA GLN A 120 9.27 -5.54 4.11
C GLN A 120 9.15 -5.09 5.57
N THR A 121 8.63 -3.88 5.80
CA THR A 121 8.45 -3.31 7.14
C THR A 121 7.29 -3.98 7.89
N VAL A 122 6.19 -4.29 7.20
CA VAL A 122 4.93 -4.76 7.82
C VAL A 122 4.90 -6.28 8.03
N VAL A 123 5.47 -7.07 7.12
CA VAL A 123 5.44 -8.56 7.18
C VAL A 123 5.92 -9.14 8.51
N PRO A 124 6.95 -8.60 9.21
CA PRO A 124 7.34 -9.09 10.53
C PRO A 124 6.25 -9.01 11.62
N PHE A 125 5.24 -8.17 11.41
CA PHE A 125 4.09 -7.99 12.31
C PHE A 125 2.85 -8.76 11.87
N MET A 126 2.96 -9.63 10.85
CA MET A 126 1.86 -10.42 10.32
C MET A 126 1.93 -11.86 10.82
N THR A 127 0.78 -12.40 11.16
CA THR A 127 0.65 -13.78 11.65
C THR A 127 -0.21 -14.64 10.71
N ARG A 128 -0.32 -15.94 11.01
CA ARG A 128 -1.15 -16.87 10.23
C ARG A 128 -2.57 -16.36 10.05
N GLY A 129 -3.08 -16.44 8.83
CA GLY A 129 -4.40 -15.94 8.42
C GLY A 129 -4.41 -14.48 7.98
N ALA A 130 -3.26 -13.75 8.10
CA ALA A 130 -3.16 -12.39 7.57
C ALA A 130 -3.19 -12.37 6.03
N LYS A 131 -3.52 -11.21 5.47
CA LYS A 131 -3.68 -11.01 4.03
C LYS A 131 -2.91 -9.77 3.56
N ILE A 132 -2.32 -9.86 2.36
CA ILE A 132 -1.71 -8.73 1.65
C ILE A 132 -2.45 -8.52 0.33
N ILE A 133 -2.85 -7.29 0.06
CA ILE A 133 -3.43 -6.86 -1.21
C ILE A 133 -2.48 -5.84 -1.83
N ASN A 134 -1.93 -6.15 -3.00
CA ASN A 134 -1.08 -5.25 -3.78
C ASN A 134 -1.85 -4.72 -4.98
N VAL A 135 -2.12 -3.42 -5.05
CA VAL A 135 -2.90 -2.86 -6.16
C VAL A 135 -2.04 -2.78 -7.43
N SER A 136 -2.24 -3.75 -8.33
CA SER A 136 -1.66 -3.79 -9.66
C SER A 136 -2.51 -2.99 -10.67
N SER A 137 -2.48 -3.37 -11.92
CA SER A 137 -3.25 -2.74 -13.01
C SER A 137 -3.32 -3.68 -14.21
N ILE A 138 -4.34 -3.53 -15.05
CA ILE A 138 -4.36 -4.15 -16.39
C ILE A 138 -3.14 -3.77 -17.22
N ALA A 139 -2.55 -2.60 -16.99
CA ALA A 139 -1.32 -2.14 -17.63
C ALA A 139 -0.10 -3.06 -17.34
N ALA A 140 -0.17 -3.94 -16.35
CA ALA A 140 0.83 -4.97 -16.11
C ALA A 140 0.87 -6.03 -17.22
N PHE A 141 -0.26 -6.27 -17.87
CA PHE A 141 -0.44 -7.29 -18.91
C PHE A 141 -0.54 -6.71 -20.32
N CYS A 142 -0.98 -5.44 -20.42
CA CYS A 142 -1.14 -4.71 -21.68
C CYS A 142 -0.34 -3.40 -21.62
N PRO A 143 0.99 -3.43 -21.86
CA PRO A 143 1.81 -2.23 -21.88
C PRO A 143 1.33 -1.26 -22.96
N THR A 144 1.11 -0.02 -22.57
CA THR A 144 0.59 1.03 -23.46
C THR A 144 1.69 2.03 -23.78
N PRO A 145 1.90 2.43 -25.06
CA PRO A 145 2.80 3.52 -25.40
C PRO A 145 2.53 4.76 -24.55
N ARG A 146 3.59 5.50 -24.22
CA ARG A 146 3.57 6.68 -23.33
C ARG A 146 3.29 6.39 -21.87
N MET A 147 2.93 5.16 -21.49
CA MET A 147 2.78 4.69 -20.11
C MET A 147 3.79 3.59 -19.75
N THR A 148 4.91 3.54 -20.47
CA THR A 148 5.90 2.46 -20.36
C THR A 148 6.36 2.22 -18.92
N VAL A 149 6.76 3.27 -18.21
CA VAL A 149 7.27 3.14 -16.83
C VAL A 149 6.16 2.73 -15.88
N TYR A 150 4.95 3.28 -16.04
CA TYR A 150 3.80 2.86 -15.24
C TYR A 150 3.49 1.38 -15.47
N SER A 151 3.37 0.94 -16.71
CA SER A 151 3.09 -0.46 -17.06
C SER A 151 4.16 -1.40 -16.49
N ALA A 152 5.44 -1.06 -16.66
CA ALA A 152 6.55 -1.82 -16.10
C ALA A 152 6.49 -1.88 -14.56
N SER A 153 6.15 -0.77 -13.89
CA SER A 153 5.98 -0.75 -12.44
C SER A 153 4.85 -1.66 -11.97
N LYS A 154 3.76 -1.75 -12.73
CA LYS A 154 2.62 -2.63 -12.39
C LYS A 154 2.89 -4.10 -12.73
N ALA A 155 3.69 -4.38 -13.77
CA ALA A 155 4.21 -5.72 -14.01
C ALA A 155 5.12 -6.20 -12.87
N TYR A 156 5.98 -5.30 -12.35
CA TYR A 156 6.75 -5.58 -11.13
C TYR A 156 5.83 -5.97 -9.97
N VAL A 157 4.76 -5.21 -9.71
CA VAL A 157 3.81 -5.50 -8.61
C VAL A 157 3.20 -6.90 -8.76
N SER A 158 2.81 -7.29 -9.98
CA SER A 158 2.23 -8.61 -10.24
C SER A 158 3.26 -9.73 -10.01
N ALA A 159 4.48 -9.58 -10.53
CA ALA A 159 5.56 -10.56 -10.32
C ALA A 159 5.98 -10.65 -8.84
N PHE A 160 6.15 -9.51 -8.17
CA PHE A 160 6.45 -9.45 -6.74
C PHE A 160 5.38 -10.14 -5.91
N THR A 161 4.10 -9.94 -6.23
CA THR A 161 2.98 -10.59 -5.55
C THR A 161 3.03 -12.10 -5.67
N GLY A 162 3.32 -12.63 -6.86
CA GLY A 162 3.45 -14.07 -7.09
C GLY A 162 4.57 -14.69 -6.26
N GLY A 163 5.78 -14.11 -6.32
CA GLY A 163 6.91 -14.59 -5.52
C GLY A 163 6.65 -14.50 -4.02
N LEU A 164 6.12 -13.37 -3.56
CA LEU A 164 5.81 -13.16 -2.15
C LEU A 164 4.72 -14.14 -1.64
N ALA A 165 3.73 -14.49 -2.48
CA ALA A 165 2.71 -15.46 -2.13
C ALA A 165 3.32 -16.83 -1.83
N ASP A 166 4.30 -17.26 -2.63
CA ASP A 166 5.02 -18.53 -2.40
C ASP A 166 5.88 -18.47 -1.13
N GLU A 167 6.60 -17.38 -0.89
CA GLU A 167 7.45 -17.19 0.29
C GLU A 167 6.63 -17.18 1.59
N LEU A 168 5.44 -16.59 1.58
CA LEU A 168 4.60 -16.42 2.77
C LEU A 168 3.57 -17.54 2.99
N ARG A 169 3.36 -18.42 2.00
CA ARG A 169 2.47 -19.57 2.11
C ARG A 169 2.77 -20.46 3.33
N PRO A 170 4.03 -20.83 3.64
CA PRO A 170 4.34 -21.62 4.83
C PRO A 170 3.97 -20.95 6.14
N LYS A 171 3.94 -19.61 6.17
CA LYS A 171 3.49 -18.80 7.31
C LYS A 171 1.97 -18.70 7.40
N GLY A 172 1.24 -19.18 6.38
CA GLY A 172 -0.22 -19.08 6.30
C GLY A 172 -0.71 -17.65 6.02
N ILE A 173 0.09 -16.82 5.34
CA ILE A 173 -0.26 -15.46 4.91
C ILE A 173 -0.63 -15.52 3.43
N THR A 174 -1.78 -14.95 3.07
CA THR A 174 -2.26 -14.88 1.67
C THR A 174 -1.82 -13.57 1.03
N VAL A 175 -1.35 -13.63 -0.22
CA VAL A 175 -0.96 -12.44 -0.98
C VAL A 175 -1.69 -12.42 -2.32
N THR A 176 -2.29 -11.27 -2.68
CA THR A 176 -3.08 -11.09 -3.91
C THR A 176 -2.73 -9.76 -4.59
N ALA A 177 -2.82 -9.69 -5.93
CA ALA A 177 -2.72 -8.46 -6.72
C ALA A 177 -4.05 -8.19 -7.44
#